data_201586ba04402806b63d689305399d04
#
_entry.id   201586ba04402806b63d689305399d04
#
_cell.length_a   1.000
_cell.length_b   1.000
_cell.length_c   1.000
_cell.angle_alpha   90.00
_cell.angle_beta   90.00
_cell.angle_gamma   90.00
#
_symmetry.space_group_name_H-M   'P 1'
#
loop_
_entity.id
_entity.type
_entity.pdbx_description
1 polymer ?
#
loop_
_entity_poly.entity_id
_entity_poly.type
_entity_poly.pdbx_seq_one_letter_code
_entity_poly.pdbx_strand_id
1 'polypeptide(L)'
;MNKKLIKLAAISSMVLVLAGCNNNGSSVSNSTSDEQEQTQLTFDTSKEVKITFYHTMNQNLKEILDVRIEREFNVMYPNIVVENFSAGGYDDVCDQLATSISAGETVCDMAYCYPDHVALYNKAKSAVPLDKYMYDTQVDENGNLLYGYSKAQIDDFVDAYWEEGKSFGDGLMYSLPLSKSSEVMYYDKTFFEEHELNVPTHWFPLTENVDDDPYSVEYVCKKIKEIDPTSIPLGYDSESNWFITMCEQYGSAYTSATGEHYLFDNDTNRGFVEKLKTWYDKKYFTTKAIYGQYTSSLFTNLDTSTARCYFCIGSSAGASNQVPLGEAFEVGIAPIPQVDAENNPAVISQGPNICIFKNKDPQVEMACWLLLRFLTTSINFQAEFSMQSGYTPVIESVFDNEIYFDFLESADGYDNVTALSTNVALQQANWYYTSPAFVGSAAAREQVGGLMTSVFLGDATIDQAFKTAVESLRAQ
;
A
#
# COMPACT_ATOMS: atom_id res chain seq x y z
N MET A 1 -22.91 13.61 -9.89
CA MET A 1 -22.71 13.32 -8.43
C MET A 1 -22.49 14.64 -7.66
N ASN A 2 -23.00 14.78 -6.44
CA ASN A 2 -22.87 16.06 -5.71
C ASN A 2 -21.43 16.18 -5.16
N LYS A 3 -20.70 17.27 -5.50
CA LYS A 3 -19.33 17.55 -5.02
C LYS A 3 -19.11 17.39 -3.48
N LYS A 4 -20.18 17.26 -2.71
CA LYS A 4 -20.16 17.04 -1.25
C LYS A 4 -20.01 15.57 -0.82
N LEU A 5 -20.06 14.62 -1.73
CA LEU A 5 -20.02 13.17 -1.39
C LEU A 5 -18.59 12.59 -1.45
N ILE A 6 -17.62 13.32 -2.00
CA ILE A 6 -16.22 12.86 -2.13
C ILE A 6 -15.36 13.35 -0.94
N LYS A 7 -15.90 14.18 -0.04
CA LYS A 7 -15.17 14.48 1.19
C LYS A 7 -15.23 13.27 2.11
N LEU A 8 -14.11 12.56 2.24
CA LEU A 8 -13.91 11.56 3.30
C LEU A 8 -14.46 12.14 4.61
N ALA A 9 -15.41 11.47 5.20
CA ALA A 9 -15.94 11.88 6.50
C ALA A 9 -14.89 11.51 7.57
N ALA A 10 -14.00 12.43 7.86
CA ALA A 10 -13.14 12.36 9.02
C ALA A 10 -14.04 12.49 10.27
N ILE A 11 -14.48 11.37 10.81
CA ILE A 11 -15.12 11.33 12.13
C ILE A 11 -13.99 11.30 13.15
N SER A 12 -13.66 12.51 13.64
CA SER A 12 -12.75 12.71 14.76
C SER A 12 -13.40 12.13 16.02
N SER A 13 -12.93 10.98 16.48
CA SER A 13 -13.32 10.41 17.77
C SER A 13 -12.67 11.22 18.88
N MET A 14 -13.41 12.18 19.43
CA MET A 14 -12.98 13.05 20.54
C MET A 14 -13.01 12.21 21.84
N VAL A 15 -11.86 11.66 22.23
CA VAL A 15 -11.71 11.08 23.58
C VAL A 15 -11.54 12.22 24.58
N LEU A 16 -12.56 12.43 25.39
CA LEU A 16 -12.50 13.34 26.54
C LEU A 16 -11.67 12.71 27.65
N VAL A 17 -10.44 13.13 27.81
CA VAL A 17 -9.64 12.84 29.02
C VAL A 17 -9.95 13.92 30.06
N LEU A 18 -10.64 13.53 31.12
CA LEU A 18 -10.83 14.35 32.32
C LEU A 18 -9.51 14.43 33.11
N ALA A 19 -8.84 15.56 33.04
CA ALA A 19 -7.70 15.86 33.88
C ALA A 19 -8.17 16.31 35.27
N GLY A 20 -7.95 15.48 36.27
CA GLY A 20 -8.08 15.86 37.69
C GLY A 20 -6.83 16.60 38.17
N CYS A 21 -7.00 17.87 38.56
CA CYS A 21 -5.97 18.64 39.23
C CYS A 21 -5.75 18.12 40.65
N ASN A 22 -4.51 17.84 41.02
CA ASN A 22 -4.10 17.88 42.41
C ASN A 22 -2.73 18.61 42.54
N ASN A 23 -2.80 19.69 43.26
CA ASN A 23 -1.68 20.58 43.59
C ASN A 23 -0.90 20.00 44.78
N ASN A 24 0.43 19.82 44.64
CA ASN A 24 1.33 20.04 45.76
C ASN A 24 2.75 20.29 45.26
N GLY A 25 3.29 21.43 45.65
CA GLY A 25 4.62 21.86 45.26
C GLY A 25 5.75 21.19 46.04
N SER A 26 6.91 21.11 45.43
CA SER A 26 8.21 21.44 46.09
C SER A 26 9.39 21.27 45.13
N SER A 27 10.23 22.31 45.13
CA SER A 27 11.70 22.34 44.92
C SER A 27 12.24 22.11 43.48
N VAL A 28 12.73 23.22 42.99
CA VAL A 28 13.72 23.43 41.93
C VAL A 28 14.92 22.49 42.04
N SER A 29 15.15 21.74 40.96
CA SER A 29 16.49 21.32 40.60
C SER A 29 16.75 21.72 39.16
N ASN A 30 17.74 22.57 38.94
CA ASN A 30 18.31 22.91 37.66
C ASN A 30 18.77 21.64 36.96
N SER A 31 18.06 21.17 35.99
CA SER A 31 18.59 20.31 34.95
C SER A 31 18.94 21.22 33.77
N THR A 32 20.21 21.30 33.46
CA THR A 32 20.76 21.83 32.21
C THR A 32 19.98 21.23 31.05
N SER A 33 19.18 22.06 30.40
CA SER A 33 18.65 21.78 29.06
C SER A 33 19.86 21.72 28.14
N ASP A 34 20.19 20.53 27.63
CA ASP A 34 20.92 20.43 26.38
C ASP A 34 20.04 21.06 25.29
N GLU A 35 20.25 22.35 25.05
CA GLU A 35 19.86 22.97 23.79
C GLU A 35 20.69 22.29 22.71
N GLN A 36 20.12 21.23 22.06
CA GLN A 36 20.63 20.79 20.77
C GLN A 36 20.53 22.01 19.86
N GLU A 37 21.68 22.60 19.51
CA GLU A 37 21.77 23.56 18.41
C GLU A 37 21.10 22.93 17.20
N GLN A 38 19.86 23.36 16.90
CA GLN A 38 19.21 23.01 15.65
C GLN A 38 20.08 23.60 14.54
N THR A 39 20.87 22.76 13.92
CA THR A 39 21.71 23.16 12.79
C THR A 39 20.77 23.66 11.70
N GLN A 40 20.81 24.96 11.43
CA GLN A 40 19.97 25.60 10.42
C GLN A 40 20.16 24.90 9.08
N LEU A 41 19.05 24.49 8.43
CA LEU A 41 19.12 23.90 7.11
C LEU A 41 19.64 24.92 6.09
N THR A 42 20.49 24.46 5.19
CA THR A 42 21.03 25.32 4.11
C THR A 42 21.09 24.50 2.83
N PHE A 43 20.80 25.14 1.70
CA PHE A 43 20.98 24.58 0.39
C PHE A 43 21.77 25.56 -0.50
N ASP A 44 22.90 25.09 -1.01
CA ASP A 44 23.80 25.88 -1.86
C ASP A 44 23.37 25.77 -3.33
N THR A 45 22.57 26.72 -3.79
CA THR A 45 22.07 26.77 -5.19
C THR A 45 23.14 27.08 -6.21
N SER A 46 24.35 27.45 -5.79
CA SER A 46 25.46 27.76 -6.70
C SER A 46 26.24 26.53 -7.20
N LYS A 47 25.98 25.36 -6.57
CA LYS A 47 26.68 24.12 -6.91
C LYS A 47 25.69 23.11 -7.47
N GLU A 48 26.14 22.37 -8.49
CA GLU A 48 25.41 21.21 -8.98
C GLU A 48 25.40 20.11 -7.91
N VAL A 49 24.21 19.55 -7.63
CA VAL A 49 24.01 18.42 -6.73
C VAL A 49 23.34 17.31 -7.53
N LYS A 50 23.96 16.14 -7.59
CA LYS A 50 23.37 14.94 -8.18
C LYS A 50 22.73 14.08 -7.11
N ILE A 51 21.52 13.59 -7.38
CA ILE A 51 20.81 12.62 -6.53
C ILE A 51 20.37 11.43 -7.36
N THR A 52 20.35 10.26 -6.72
CA THR A 52 19.98 8.98 -7.34
C THR A 52 18.70 8.47 -6.69
N PHE A 53 17.69 8.19 -7.51
CA PHE A 53 16.38 7.71 -7.07
C PHE A 53 16.06 6.33 -7.66
N TYR A 54 15.89 5.32 -6.79
CA TYR A 54 15.47 3.98 -7.17
C TYR A 54 13.96 3.78 -6.96
N HIS A 55 13.27 3.26 -7.99
CA HIS A 55 11.83 3.05 -7.99
C HIS A 55 11.44 1.82 -8.81
N THR A 56 10.14 1.49 -8.82
CA THR A 56 9.57 0.34 -9.56
C THR A 56 8.70 0.77 -10.75
N MET A 57 8.76 2.06 -11.14
CA MET A 57 7.93 2.61 -12.21
C MET A 57 8.23 1.93 -13.54
N ASN A 58 7.17 1.65 -14.30
CA ASN A 58 7.31 1.31 -15.71
C ASN A 58 7.68 2.55 -16.54
N GLN A 59 7.91 2.38 -17.85
CA GLN A 59 8.35 3.46 -18.72
C GLN A 59 7.38 4.65 -18.75
N ASN A 60 6.07 4.40 -18.80
CA ASN A 60 5.08 5.48 -18.88
C ASN A 60 5.07 6.35 -17.61
N LEU A 61 5.11 5.71 -16.43
CA LEU A 61 5.15 6.43 -15.16
C LEU A 61 6.47 7.18 -14.96
N LYS A 62 7.58 6.58 -15.43
CA LYS A 62 8.88 7.24 -15.43
C LYS A 62 8.88 8.50 -16.32
N GLU A 63 8.22 8.46 -17.49
CA GLU A 63 8.11 9.64 -18.37
C GLU A 63 7.33 10.77 -17.68
N ILE A 64 6.27 10.48 -16.93
CA ILE A 64 5.56 11.49 -16.14
C ILE A 64 6.48 12.10 -15.10
N LEU A 65 7.22 11.26 -14.35
CA LEU A 65 8.19 11.74 -13.37
C LEU A 65 9.23 12.66 -14.03
N ASP A 66 9.85 12.22 -15.12
CA ASP A 66 10.90 12.96 -15.83
C ASP A 66 10.39 14.31 -16.35
N VAL A 67 9.20 14.32 -16.97
CA VAL A 67 8.56 15.55 -17.48
C VAL A 67 8.26 16.54 -16.36
N ARG A 68 7.75 16.08 -15.22
CA ARG A 68 7.44 16.95 -14.09
C ARG A 68 8.69 17.45 -13.38
N ILE A 69 9.74 16.63 -13.30
CA ILE A 69 11.05 17.07 -12.82
C ILE A 69 11.58 18.18 -13.75
N GLU A 70 11.61 17.96 -15.05
CA GLU A 70 12.13 18.94 -16.01
C GLU A 70 11.34 20.26 -16.01
N ARG A 71 10.00 20.18 -16.07
CA ARG A 71 9.15 21.35 -16.30
C ARG A 71 8.79 22.14 -15.05
N GLU A 72 8.81 21.50 -13.88
CA GLU A 72 8.38 22.14 -12.63
C GLU A 72 9.51 22.16 -11.59
N PHE A 73 10.08 20.98 -11.23
CA PHE A 73 11.10 20.90 -10.20
C PHE A 73 12.41 21.62 -10.58
N ASN A 74 12.93 21.38 -11.77
CA ASN A 74 14.18 21.99 -12.23
C ASN A 74 14.04 23.49 -12.55
N VAL A 75 12.80 24.00 -12.70
CA VAL A 75 12.57 25.46 -12.75
C VAL A 75 12.82 26.10 -11.39
N MET A 76 12.47 25.40 -10.30
CA MET A 76 12.71 25.87 -8.93
C MET A 76 14.17 25.60 -8.48
N TYR A 77 14.71 24.45 -8.87
CA TYR A 77 16.04 23.96 -8.44
C TYR A 77 16.88 23.51 -9.63
N PRO A 78 17.37 24.48 -10.48
CA PRO A 78 18.08 24.16 -11.72
C PRO A 78 19.45 23.51 -11.50
N ASN A 79 19.96 23.54 -10.29
CA ASN A 79 21.24 22.95 -9.90
C ASN A 79 21.12 21.51 -9.37
N ILE A 80 19.89 20.96 -9.26
CA ILE A 80 19.68 19.56 -8.86
C ILE A 80 19.52 18.70 -10.11
N VAL A 81 20.39 17.70 -10.25
CA VAL A 81 20.32 16.67 -11.29
C VAL A 81 19.77 15.39 -10.69
N VAL A 82 18.60 14.96 -11.16
CA VAL A 82 17.95 13.75 -10.70
C VAL A 82 18.23 12.60 -11.66
N GLU A 83 18.96 11.60 -11.21
CA GLU A 83 19.15 10.33 -11.91
C GLU A 83 18.22 9.29 -11.31
N ASN A 84 17.16 8.91 -12.03
CA ASN A 84 16.17 7.95 -11.54
C ASN A 84 16.19 6.64 -12.33
N PHE A 85 16.03 5.51 -11.62
CA PHE A 85 16.19 4.18 -12.19
C PHE A 85 15.05 3.26 -11.76
N SER A 86 14.46 2.56 -12.74
CA SER A 86 13.60 1.41 -12.47
C SER A 86 14.50 0.22 -12.09
N ALA A 87 14.52 -0.12 -10.79
CA ALA A 87 15.47 -1.10 -10.24
C ALA A 87 14.83 -2.49 -10.03
N GLY A 88 13.77 -2.79 -10.76
CA GLY A 88 13.00 -4.04 -10.65
C GLY A 88 11.70 -3.87 -9.86
N GLY A 89 11.26 -4.94 -9.20
CA GLY A 89 10.11 -4.91 -8.29
C GLY A 89 10.46 -4.35 -6.90
N TYR A 90 9.47 -4.29 -6.01
CA TYR A 90 9.69 -3.77 -4.64
C TYR A 90 10.69 -4.62 -3.86
N ASP A 91 10.62 -5.94 -4.02
CA ASP A 91 11.55 -6.87 -3.36
C ASP A 91 12.97 -6.71 -3.92
N ASP A 92 13.12 -6.51 -5.25
CA ASP A 92 14.41 -6.26 -5.90
C ASP A 92 15.07 -4.99 -5.37
N VAL A 93 14.30 -3.90 -5.22
CA VAL A 93 14.79 -2.63 -4.63
C VAL A 93 15.21 -2.85 -3.18
N CYS A 94 14.37 -3.55 -2.41
CA CYS A 94 14.65 -3.83 -1.00
C CYS A 94 15.94 -4.65 -0.82
N ASP A 95 16.11 -5.72 -1.58
CA ASP A 95 17.26 -6.62 -1.49
C ASP A 95 18.57 -5.95 -1.91
N GLN A 96 18.53 -5.16 -3.00
CA GLN A 96 19.69 -4.37 -3.43
C GLN A 96 20.14 -3.39 -2.34
N LEU A 97 19.18 -2.68 -1.73
CA LEU A 97 19.45 -1.71 -0.66
C LEU A 97 19.92 -2.40 0.61
N ALA A 98 19.26 -3.46 1.07
CA ALA A 98 19.64 -4.20 2.25
C ALA A 98 21.06 -4.79 2.13
N THR A 99 21.42 -5.29 0.95
CA THR A 99 22.75 -5.82 0.65
C THR A 99 23.80 -4.71 0.69
N SER A 100 23.58 -3.58 0.02
CA SER A 100 24.54 -2.48 -0.02
C SER A 100 24.73 -1.82 1.35
N ILE A 101 23.63 -1.61 2.10
CA ILE A 101 23.66 -1.06 3.45
C ILE A 101 24.45 -1.99 4.40
N SER A 102 24.28 -3.31 4.25
CA SER A 102 25.03 -4.29 5.04
C SER A 102 26.53 -4.28 4.71
N ALA A 103 26.90 -3.90 3.48
CA ALA A 103 28.28 -3.69 3.08
C ALA A 103 28.86 -2.32 3.50
N GLY A 104 28.04 -1.45 4.12
CA GLY A 104 28.45 -0.10 4.52
C GLY A 104 28.42 0.91 3.39
N GLU A 105 27.70 0.62 2.30
CA GLU A 105 27.56 1.45 1.12
C GLU A 105 26.08 1.82 0.92
N THR A 106 25.80 2.86 0.12
CA THR A 106 24.46 3.23 -0.33
C THR A 106 24.46 3.34 -1.85
N VAL A 107 23.60 2.57 -2.52
CA VAL A 107 23.54 2.53 -4.00
C VAL A 107 22.66 3.63 -4.60
N CYS A 108 21.85 4.29 -3.77
CA CYS A 108 21.04 5.44 -4.15
C CYS A 108 20.81 6.37 -2.96
N ASP A 109 20.37 7.60 -3.22
CA ASP A 109 20.15 8.61 -2.20
C ASP A 109 18.70 8.62 -1.70
N MET A 110 17.75 8.15 -2.50
CA MET A 110 16.34 7.97 -2.14
C MET A 110 15.74 6.78 -2.91
N ALA A 111 14.74 6.13 -2.31
CA ALA A 111 14.11 4.98 -2.92
C ALA A 111 12.65 4.80 -2.55
N TYR A 112 11.92 4.09 -3.41
CA TYR A 112 10.64 3.47 -3.06
C TYR A 112 10.83 2.47 -1.93
N CYS A 113 9.90 2.49 -0.99
CA CYS A 113 9.91 1.59 0.15
C CYS A 113 8.48 1.33 0.66
N TYR A 114 8.35 0.23 1.39
CA TYR A 114 7.27 0.02 2.34
C TYR A 114 7.78 0.26 3.78
N PRO A 115 6.90 0.46 4.77
CA PRO A 115 7.32 0.65 6.17
C PRO A 115 8.20 -0.49 6.70
N ASP A 116 7.92 -1.72 6.33
CA ASP A 116 8.70 -2.91 6.71
C ASP A 116 10.12 -2.89 6.10
N HIS A 117 10.29 -2.41 4.87
CA HIS A 117 11.59 -2.19 4.26
C HIS A 117 12.40 -1.12 5.02
N VAL A 118 11.75 0.01 5.37
CA VAL A 118 12.40 1.06 6.16
C VAL A 118 12.83 0.56 7.53
N ALA A 119 12.05 -0.29 8.18
CA ALA A 119 12.42 -0.92 9.45
C ALA A 119 13.72 -1.74 9.30
N LEU A 120 13.88 -2.44 8.17
CA LEU A 120 15.12 -3.18 7.85
C LEU A 120 16.31 -2.22 7.65
N TYR A 121 16.15 -1.15 6.89
CA TYR A 121 17.20 -0.14 6.66
C TYR A 121 17.60 0.57 7.95
N ASN A 122 16.65 0.80 8.85
CA ASN A 122 16.89 1.45 10.14
C ASN A 122 17.65 0.56 11.14
N LYS A 123 17.75 -0.75 10.92
CA LYS A 123 18.68 -1.61 11.69
C LYS A 123 20.12 -1.09 11.59
N ALA A 124 20.52 -0.58 10.43
CA ALA A 124 21.81 0.06 10.21
C ALA A 124 21.79 1.58 10.40
N LYS A 125 20.65 2.16 10.79
CA LYS A 125 20.43 3.62 10.91
C LYS A 125 20.70 4.37 9.60
N SER A 126 20.39 3.76 8.46
CA SER A 126 20.69 4.31 7.14
C SER A 126 19.61 5.26 6.62
N ALA A 127 18.35 5.09 7.03
CA ALA A 127 17.30 6.03 6.67
C ALA A 127 17.44 7.35 7.45
N VAL A 128 17.07 8.45 6.80
CA VAL A 128 17.09 9.81 7.37
C VAL A 128 15.75 10.09 8.03
N PRO A 129 15.70 10.48 9.32
CA PRO A 129 14.50 11.06 9.90
C PRO A 129 14.16 12.38 9.21
N LEU A 130 12.92 12.50 8.72
CA LEU A 130 12.48 13.62 7.89
C LEU A 130 12.01 14.82 8.72
N ASP A 131 11.78 14.65 10.01
CA ASP A 131 11.19 15.65 10.92
C ASP A 131 11.92 17.00 10.86
N LYS A 132 13.27 16.98 10.83
CA LYS A 132 14.08 18.21 10.75
C LYS A 132 13.83 19.02 9.49
N TYR A 133 13.44 18.36 8.42
CA TYR A 133 13.11 19.01 7.15
C TYR A 133 11.65 19.43 7.11
N MET A 134 10.75 18.52 7.49
CA MET A 134 9.29 18.74 7.45
C MET A 134 8.85 19.92 8.29
N TYR A 135 9.43 20.08 9.47
CA TYR A 135 9.08 21.09 10.45
C TYR A 135 10.03 22.30 10.43
N ASP A 136 10.86 22.45 9.40
CA ASP A 136 11.70 23.65 9.24
C ASP A 136 10.83 24.90 9.06
N THR A 137 11.16 25.95 9.77
CA THR A 137 10.37 27.20 9.82
C THR A 137 11.07 28.37 9.12
N GLN A 138 12.17 28.14 8.42
CA GLN A 138 12.88 29.17 7.69
C GLN A 138 12.02 29.72 6.55
N VAL A 139 12.02 31.03 6.38
CA VAL A 139 11.23 31.71 5.36
C VAL A 139 12.10 32.56 4.45
N ASP A 140 11.62 32.77 3.23
CA ASP A 140 12.17 33.73 2.29
C ASP A 140 11.79 35.18 2.68
N GLU A 141 12.22 36.14 1.88
CA GLU A 141 11.93 37.57 2.05
C GLU A 141 10.43 37.90 1.95
N ASN A 142 9.63 37.03 1.37
CA ASN A 142 8.17 37.18 1.22
C ASN A 142 7.40 36.43 2.32
N GLY A 143 8.08 35.72 3.22
CA GLY A 143 7.47 34.95 4.31
C GLY A 143 7.03 33.53 3.90
N ASN A 144 7.42 33.02 2.73
CA ASN A 144 7.15 31.65 2.33
C ASN A 144 8.19 30.70 2.94
N LEU A 145 7.75 29.52 3.39
CA LEU A 145 8.65 28.49 3.90
C LEU A 145 9.66 28.06 2.82
N LEU A 146 10.94 28.10 3.17
CA LEU A 146 12.01 27.68 2.25
C LEU A 146 12.03 26.16 2.09
N TYR A 147 11.97 25.43 3.20
CA TYR A 147 12.21 24.00 3.18
C TYR A 147 11.07 23.16 3.79
N GLY A 148 10.48 23.62 4.88
CA GLY A 148 9.45 22.89 5.61
C GLY A 148 8.09 22.84 4.91
N TYR A 149 7.19 22.06 5.46
CA TYR A 149 5.77 22.08 5.11
C TYR A 149 5.04 23.16 5.92
N SER A 150 4.12 23.86 5.28
CA SER A 150 3.12 24.65 6.00
C SER A 150 2.13 23.71 6.71
N LYS A 151 1.46 24.21 7.75
CA LYS A 151 0.38 23.45 8.38
C LYS A 151 -0.68 23.00 7.36
N ALA A 152 -1.02 23.85 6.41
CA ALA A 152 -1.99 23.54 5.37
C ALA A 152 -1.53 22.37 4.47
N GLN A 153 -0.23 22.27 4.17
CA GLN A 153 0.33 21.15 3.41
C GLN A 153 0.34 19.85 4.22
N ILE A 154 0.60 19.93 5.54
CA ILE A 154 0.52 18.73 6.41
C ILE A 154 -0.93 18.26 6.53
N ASP A 155 -1.87 19.19 6.74
CA ASP A 155 -3.30 18.89 6.88
C ASP A 155 -3.94 18.43 5.55
N ASP A 156 -3.25 18.60 4.42
CA ASP A 156 -3.69 18.17 3.08
C ASP A 156 -3.35 16.69 2.78
N PHE A 157 -2.41 16.10 3.54
CA PHE A 157 -2.17 14.67 3.41
C PHE A 157 -3.34 13.85 3.92
N VAL A 158 -3.64 12.74 3.25
CA VAL A 158 -4.58 11.75 3.76
C VAL A 158 -4.02 11.14 5.05
N ASP A 159 -4.73 11.31 6.17
CA ASP A 159 -4.25 10.96 7.51
C ASP A 159 -3.68 9.54 7.61
N ALA A 160 -4.39 8.56 7.07
CA ALA A 160 -3.97 7.14 7.11
C ALA A 160 -2.62 6.92 6.39
N TYR A 161 -2.38 7.62 5.29
CA TYR A 161 -1.13 7.50 4.54
C TYR A 161 0.03 8.22 5.22
N TRP A 162 -0.26 9.35 5.87
CA TRP A 162 0.71 10.11 6.64
C TRP A 162 1.22 9.33 7.86
N GLU A 163 0.31 8.72 8.62
CA GLU A 163 0.66 7.98 9.84
C GLU A 163 1.47 6.70 9.56
N GLU A 164 1.35 6.12 8.37
CA GLU A 164 2.17 4.97 7.95
C GLU A 164 3.67 5.26 7.99
N GLY A 165 4.09 6.48 7.65
CA GLY A 165 5.50 6.90 7.66
C GLY A 165 6.14 7.02 9.04
N LYS A 166 5.34 6.94 10.12
CA LYS A 166 5.77 7.02 11.54
C LYS A 166 5.71 5.68 12.27
N SER A 167 5.44 4.59 11.57
CA SER A 167 5.13 3.28 12.18
C SER A 167 6.32 2.58 12.89
N PHE A 168 7.39 3.30 13.24
CA PHE A 168 8.67 2.72 13.67
C PHE A 168 8.89 2.72 15.20
N GLY A 169 7.92 3.16 15.99
CA GLY A 169 7.94 3.08 17.45
C GLY A 169 8.74 4.18 18.16
N ASP A 170 9.51 4.99 17.45
CA ASP A 170 10.24 6.16 17.99
C ASP A 170 9.52 7.50 17.74
N GLY A 171 8.42 7.46 16.98
CA GLY A 171 7.59 8.61 16.65
C GLY A 171 8.17 9.53 15.58
N LEU A 172 9.27 9.14 14.93
CA LEU A 172 9.88 9.90 13.86
C LEU A 172 9.33 9.48 12.48
N MET A 173 9.31 10.42 11.55
CA MET A 173 8.95 10.19 10.16
C MET A 173 10.17 9.76 9.35
N TYR A 174 10.14 8.56 8.76
CA TYR A 174 11.26 8.05 7.94
C TYR A 174 10.93 7.92 6.46
N SER A 175 9.65 8.00 6.11
CA SER A 175 9.22 7.95 4.73
C SER A 175 7.94 8.75 4.55
N LEU A 176 7.72 9.29 3.36
CA LEU A 176 6.46 9.94 2.99
C LEU A 176 5.75 9.16 1.91
N PRO A 177 4.41 9.11 1.94
CA PRO A 177 3.64 8.44 0.91
C PRO A 177 3.79 9.18 -0.42
N LEU A 178 3.99 8.44 -1.51
CA LEU A 178 4.03 9.02 -2.86
C LEU A 178 2.74 8.77 -3.62
N SER A 179 2.24 7.55 -3.55
CA SER A 179 1.01 7.12 -4.22
C SER A 179 0.50 5.86 -3.53
N LYS A 180 -0.82 5.72 -3.39
CA LYS A 180 -1.40 4.63 -2.63
C LYS A 180 -2.39 3.81 -3.45
N SER A 181 -2.52 2.55 -3.10
CA SER A 181 -3.49 1.62 -3.68
C SER A 181 -4.07 0.72 -2.60
N SER A 182 -5.03 -0.06 -2.99
CA SER A 182 -5.63 -1.09 -2.15
C SER A 182 -5.93 -2.31 -3.03
N GLU A 183 -6.41 -3.39 -2.46
CA GLU A 183 -6.97 -4.48 -3.24
C GLU A 183 -8.44 -4.21 -3.56
N VAL A 184 -8.84 -4.54 -4.78
CA VAL A 184 -10.22 -4.52 -5.27
C VAL A 184 -10.53 -5.84 -5.95
N MET A 185 -11.81 -6.16 -6.08
CA MET A 185 -12.27 -7.35 -6.78
C MET A 185 -12.75 -6.97 -8.20
N TYR A 186 -12.02 -7.44 -9.20
CA TYR A 186 -12.39 -7.38 -10.61
C TYR A 186 -13.23 -8.60 -10.97
N TYR A 187 -14.30 -8.44 -11.74
CA TYR A 187 -15.14 -9.55 -12.18
C TYR A 187 -15.65 -9.34 -13.61
N ASP A 188 -15.90 -10.44 -14.33
CA ASP A 188 -16.53 -10.44 -15.63
C ASP A 188 -18.01 -10.12 -15.46
N LYS A 189 -18.35 -8.83 -15.59
CA LYS A 189 -19.72 -8.32 -15.38
C LYS A 189 -20.68 -8.94 -16.38
N THR A 190 -20.28 -9.10 -17.64
CA THR A 190 -21.09 -9.72 -18.68
C THR A 190 -21.47 -11.16 -18.29
N PHE A 191 -20.52 -11.96 -17.85
CA PHE A 191 -20.79 -13.33 -17.42
C PHE A 191 -21.68 -13.39 -16.18
N PHE A 192 -21.42 -12.51 -15.19
CA PHE A 192 -22.25 -12.45 -13.98
C PHE A 192 -23.71 -12.10 -14.28
N GLU A 193 -23.94 -11.14 -15.18
CA GLU A 193 -25.28 -10.74 -15.62
C GLU A 193 -25.98 -11.85 -16.44
N GLU A 194 -25.27 -12.47 -17.39
CA GLU A 194 -25.81 -13.56 -18.22
C GLU A 194 -26.24 -14.81 -17.41
N HIS A 195 -25.57 -15.04 -16.27
CA HIS A 195 -25.86 -16.20 -15.42
C HIS A 195 -26.55 -15.83 -14.09
N GLU A 196 -27.04 -14.59 -13.96
CA GLU A 196 -27.76 -14.10 -12.77
C GLU A 196 -26.97 -14.31 -11.46
N LEU A 197 -25.64 -14.17 -11.53
CA LEU A 197 -24.76 -14.27 -10.36
C LEU A 197 -24.71 -12.94 -9.62
N ASN A 198 -24.77 -12.99 -8.30
CA ASN A 198 -24.54 -11.82 -7.47
C ASN A 198 -23.03 -11.57 -7.30
N VAL A 199 -22.64 -10.30 -7.20
CA VAL A 199 -21.27 -9.91 -6.82
C VAL A 199 -21.07 -10.24 -5.33
N PRO A 200 -20.09 -11.07 -4.96
CA PRO A 200 -19.92 -11.50 -3.57
C PRO A 200 -19.45 -10.33 -2.69
N THR A 201 -20.04 -10.24 -1.50
CA THR A 201 -19.70 -9.20 -0.51
C THR A 201 -18.99 -9.77 0.72
N HIS A 202 -19.03 -11.07 0.91
CA HIS A 202 -18.34 -11.75 2.02
C HIS A 202 -17.75 -13.09 1.58
N TRP A 203 -16.71 -13.53 2.32
CA TRP A 203 -15.95 -14.72 1.97
C TRP A 203 -16.76 -16.01 2.13
N PHE A 204 -17.26 -16.24 3.32
CA PHE A 204 -17.89 -17.51 3.71
C PHE A 204 -19.38 -17.33 3.88
N PRO A 205 -20.18 -18.37 3.60
CA PRO A 205 -21.62 -18.30 3.82
C PRO A 205 -21.96 -17.93 5.28
N LEU A 206 -22.95 -17.06 5.44
CA LEU A 206 -23.54 -16.70 6.73
C LEU A 206 -24.55 -17.74 7.20
N THR A 207 -24.87 -18.73 6.37
CA THR A 207 -25.79 -19.83 6.59
C THR A 207 -25.06 -21.16 6.62
N GLU A 208 -25.65 -22.20 7.21
CA GLU A 208 -25.06 -23.54 7.21
C GLU A 208 -24.97 -24.16 5.80
N ASN A 209 -25.93 -23.82 4.93
CA ASN A 209 -25.99 -24.31 3.57
C ASN A 209 -25.49 -23.22 2.59
N VAL A 210 -24.44 -23.50 1.85
CA VAL A 210 -23.86 -22.60 0.85
C VAL A 210 -24.89 -22.08 -0.16
N ASP A 211 -25.88 -22.93 -0.54
CA ASP A 211 -26.89 -22.56 -1.54
C ASP A 211 -27.90 -21.53 -1.05
N ASP A 212 -27.94 -21.25 0.24
CA ASP A 212 -28.86 -20.27 0.84
C ASP A 212 -28.23 -18.87 0.96
N ASP A 213 -26.95 -18.71 0.52
CA ASP A 213 -26.23 -17.45 0.61
C ASP A 213 -25.55 -17.03 -0.72
N PRO A 214 -26.32 -16.43 -1.64
CA PRO A 214 -25.83 -16.11 -2.99
C PRO A 214 -24.83 -14.97 -3.06
N TYR A 215 -24.49 -14.32 -1.92
CA TYR A 215 -23.50 -13.25 -1.85
C TYR A 215 -22.17 -13.69 -1.24
N SER A 216 -22.01 -14.97 -0.94
CA SER A 216 -20.73 -15.52 -0.48
C SER A 216 -19.82 -15.88 -1.66
N VAL A 217 -18.49 -15.69 -1.51
CA VAL A 217 -17.50 -16.15 -2.49
C VAL A 217 -17.63 -17.66 -2.74
N GLU A 218 -17.90 -18.45 -1.70
CA GLU A 218 -18.03 -19.90 -1.84
C GLU A 218 -19.22 -20.29 -2.74
N TYR A 219 -20.37 -19.63 -2.57
CA TYR A 219 -21.53 -19.84 -3.46
C TYR A 219 -21.20 -19.50 -4.91
N VAL A 220 -20.61 -18.32 -5.14
CA VAL A 220 -20.29 -17.84 -6.48
C VAL A 220 -19.29 -18.79 -7.16
N CYS A 221 -18.24 -19.20 -6.45
CA CYS A 221 -17.27 -20.20 -6.97
C CYS A 221 -17.95 -21.53 -7.32
N LYS A 222 -18.85 -22.02 -6.45
CA LYS A 222 -19.62 -23.25 -6.70
C LYS A 222 -20.45 -23.11 -7.98
N LYS A 223 -21.18 -22.00 -8.15
CA LYS A 223 -22.03 -21.77 -9.31
C LYS A 223 -21.21 -21.65 -10.60
N ILE A 224 -20.11 -20.93 -10.59
CA ILE A 224 -19.20 -20.85 -11.74
C ILE A 224 -18.68 -22.24 -12.12
N LYS A 225 -18.30 -23.08 -11.15
CA LYS A 225 -17.88 -24.46 -11.40
C LYS A 225 -19.00 -25.36 -11.97
N GLU A 226 -20.27 -25.10 -11.64
CA GLU A 226 -21.42 -25.79 -12.23
C GLU A 226 -21.61 -25.40 -13.70
N ILE A 227 -21.34 -24.11 -14.05
CA ILE A 227 -21.44 -23.58 -15.42
C ILE A 227 -20.21 -23.98 -16.26
N ASP A 228 -19.02 -23.71 -15.73
CA ASP A 228 -17.72 -24.05 -16.34
C ASP A 228 -16.88 -24.93 -15.38
N PRO A 229 -16.98 -26.26 -15.48
CA PRO A 229 -16.21 -27.18 -14.63
C PRO A 229 -14.69 -27.09 -14.79
N THR A 230 -14.20 -26.52 -15.89
CA THR A 230 -12.76 -26.38 -16.18
C THR A 230 -12.16 -25.12 -15.55
N SER A 231 -12.99 -24.14 -15.17
CA SER A 231 -12.56 -22.86 -14.60
C SER A 231 -11.80 -23.03 -13.28
N ILE A 232 -11.09 -21.97 -12.91
CA ILE A 232 -10.62 -21.69 -11.55
C ILE A 232 -11.26 -20.34 -11.19
N PRO A 233 -12.48 -20.33 -10.60
CA PRO A 233 -13.32 -19.13 -10.53
C PRO A 233 -12.63 -17.86 -10.04
N LEU A 234 -11.83 -17.94 -8.95
CA LEU A 234 -11.18 -16.82 -8.27
C LEU A 234 -9.66 -16.86 -8.48
N GLY A 235 -9.09 -15.71 -8.87
CA GLY A 235 -7.65 -15.42 -8.78
C GLY A 235 -7.35 -14.51 -7.59
N TYR A 236 -6.22 -14.70 -6.90
CA TYR A 236 -5.75 -13.77 -5.87
C TYR A 236 -4.26 -13.46 -6.07
N ASP A 237 -3.93 -12.17 -6.18
CA ASP A 237 -2.59 -11.76 -6.61
C ASP A 237 -1.55 -11.68 -5.48
N SER A 238 -1.93 -11.89 -4.21
CA SER A 238 -0.98 -11.87 -3.08
C SER A 238 -1.47 -12.72 -1.91
N GLU A 239 -0.84 -13.85 -1.70
CA GLU A 239 -1.09 -14.75 -0.56
C GLU A 239 -0.86 -14.06 0.77
N SER A 240 0.22 -13.28 0.85
CA SER A 240 0.57 -12.54 2.07
C SER A 240 -0.51 -11.52 2.42
N ASN A 241 -0.96 -10.73 1.43
CA ASN A 241 -2.04 -9.77 1.64
C ASN A 241 -3.33 -10.47 2.08
N TRP A 242 -3.66 -11.59 1.42
CA TRP A 242 -4.86 -12.34 1.77
C TRP A 242 -4.82 -12.82 3.23
N PHE A 243 -3.68 -13.41 3.64
CA PHE A 243 -3.50 -13.86 5.02
C PHE A 243 -3.63 -12.68 6.01
N ILE A 244 -2.92 -11.57 5.76
CA ILE A 244 -2.91 -10.40 6.65
C ILE A 244 -4.29 -9.76 6.72
N THR A 245 -4.95 -9.58 5.58
CA THR A 245 -6.32 -9.03 5.51
C THR A 245 -7.32 -9.92 6.25
N MET A 246 -7.22 -11.25 6.11
CA MET A 246 -8.06 -12.17 6.86
C MET A 246 -7.83 -12.08 8.37
N CYS A 247 -6.58 -11.93 8.82
CA CYS A 247 -6.31 -11.71 10.25
C CYS A 247 -7.07 -10.48 10.76
N GLU A 248 -6.98 -9.36 10.03
CA GLU A 248 -7.62 -8.11 10.42
C GLU A 248 -9.15 -8.22 10.40
N GLN A 249 -9.72 -8.78 9.33
CA GLN A 249 -11.16 -8.99 9.20
C GLN A 249 -11.75 -9.94 10.27
N TYR A 250 -10.96 -10.87 10.77
CA TYR A 250 -11.34 -11.72 11.91
C TYR A 250 -11.07 -11.08 13.28
N GLY A 251 -10.44 -9.89 13.33
CA GLY A 251 -9.95 -9.31 14.58
C GLY A 251 -8.91 -10.21 15.26
N SER A 252 -8.14 -10.96 14.49
CA SER A 252 -7.14 -11.91 14.95
C SER A 252 -5.74 -11.31 14.85
N ALA A 253 -4.86 -11.69 15.78
CA ALA A 253 -3.50 -11.17 15.80
C ALA A 253 -2.67 -11.70 14.62
N TYR A 254 -1.94 -10.78 13.97
CA TYR A 254 -0.92 -11.08 12.96
C TYR A 254 0.48 -10.86 13.52
N THR A 255 0.88 -9.61 13.68
CA THR A 255 2.19 -9.22 14.22
C THR A 255 2.05 -8.05 15.20
N SER A 256 3.11 -7.78 15.97
CA SER A 256 3.20 -6.63 16.86
C SER A 256 4.56 -5.97 16.76
N ALA A 257 4.60 -4.63 16.77
CA ALA A 257 5.87 -3.88 16.84
C ALA A 257 6.56 -3.98 18.20
N THR A 258 5.87 -4.43 19.24
CA THR A 258 6.38 -4.51 20.61
C THR A 258 6.07 -5.86 21.25
N GLY A 259 6.92 -6.33 22.16
CA GLY A 259 6.77 -7.60 22.87
C GLY A 259 7.01 -8.82 21.98
N GLU A 260 6.13 -9.80 22.01
CA GLU A 260 6.16 -10.92 21.05
C GLU A 260 5.73 -10.41 19.67
N HIS A 261 6.61 -10.53 18.69
CA HIS A 261 6.39 -9.96 17.37
C HIS A 261 5.48 -10.82 16.48
N TYR A 262 5.56 -12.14 16.56
CA TYR A 262 4.93 -13.07 15.62
C TYR A 262 3.73 -13.75 16.29
N LEU A 263 2.53 -13.17 16.12
CA LEU A 263 1.31 -13.57 16.81
C LEU A 263 0.36 -14.38 15.93
N PHE A 264 0.71 -14.57 14.66
CA PHE A 264 -0.17 -15.16 13.65
C PHE A 264 -0.44 -16.67 13.85
N ASP A 265 0.35 -17.37 14.67
CA ASP A 265 0.12 -18.78 14.99
C ASP A 265 -0.93 -18.92 16.11
N ASN A 266 -2.19 -18.88 15.72
CA ASN A 266 -3.34 -18.99 16.62
C ASN A 266 -4.50 -19.77 15.96
N ASP A 267 -5.48 -20.20 16.75
CA ASP A 267 -6.57 -21.06 16.29
C ASP A 267 -7.44 -20.42 15.21
N THR A 268 -7.69 -19.10 15.29
CA THR A 268 -8.49 -18.38 14.31
C THR A 268 -7.82 -18.40 12.95
N ASN A 269 -6.50 -18.08 12.90
CA ASN A 269 -5.76 -18.05 11.66
C ASN A 269 -5.60 -19.44 11.04
N ARG A 270 -5.37 -20.46 11.86
CA ARG A 270 -5.37 -21.87 11.42
C ARG A 270 -6.71 -22.24 10.82
N GLY A 271 -7.81 -21.82 11.46
CA GLY A 271 -9.17 -22.11 11.02
C GLY A 271 -9.55 -21.52 9.66
N PHE A 272 -9.16 -20.26 9.36
CA PHE A 272 -9.44 -19.74 8.03
C PHE A 272 -8.51 -20.36 6.95
N VAL A 273 -7.27 -20.68 7.26
CA VAL A 273 -6.38 -21.38 6.33
C VAL A 273 -6.96 -22.79 5.99
N GLU A 274 -7.54 -23.48 6.95
CA GLU A 274 -8.22 -24.77 6.71
C GLU A 274 -9.42 -24.64 5.78
N LYS A 275 -10.25 -23.60 5.96
CA LYS A 275 -11.36 -23.32 5.05
C LYS A 275 -10.86 -23.02 3.63
N LEU A 276 -9.84 -22.19 3.48
CA LEU A 276 -9.24 -21.87 2.18
C LEU A 276 -8.60 -23.10 1.54
N LYS A 277 -7.94 -24.00 2.31
CA LYS A 277 -7.45 -25.27 1.79
C LYS A 277 -8.57 -26.12 1.19
N THR A 278 -9.73 -26.16 1.88
CA THR A 278 -10.91 -26.87 1.37
C THR A 278 -11.39 -26.27 0.04
N TRP A 279 -11.35 -24.95 -0.14
CA TRP A 279 -11.68 -24.29 -1.41
C TRP A 279 -10.65 -24.60 -2.51
N TYR A 280 -9.38 -24.60 -2.15
CA TYR A 280 -8.31 -24.97 -3.09
C TYR A 280 -8.49 -26.40 -3.62
N ASP A 281 -8.82 -27.35 -2.75
CA ASP A 281 -9.08 -28.74 -3.15
C ASP A 281 -10.29 -28.89 -4.07
N LYS A 282 -11.29 -27.98 -3.93
CA LYS A 282 -12.43 -27.86 -4.85
C LYS A 282 -12.07 -27.11 -6.15
N LYS A 283 -10.83 -26.60 -6.29
CA LYS A 283 -10.37 -25.76 -7.39
C LYS A 283 -11.19 -24.47 -7.56
N TYR A 284 -11.56 -23.85 -6.44
CA TYR A 284 -12.30 -22.58 -6.45
C TYR A 284 -11.38 -21.39 -6.72
N PHE A 285 -10.10 -21.48 -6.39
CA PHE A 285 -9.14 -20.41 -6.61
C PHE A 285 -7.74 -20.90 -6.99
N THR A 286 -6.96 -19.96 -7.49
CA THR A 286 -5.49 -20.01 -7.54
C THR A 286 -4.91 -18.67 -7.07
N THR A 287 -3.60 -18.66 -6.83
CA THR A 287 -2.89 -17.45 -6.39
C THR A 287 -1.69 -17.19 -7.29
N LYS A 288 -1.12 -15.97 -7.17
CA LYS A 288 0.05 -15.59 -7.95
C LYS A 288 1.22 -16.57 -7.75
N ALA A 289 1.53 -16.98 -6.51
CA ALA A 289 2.65 -17.87 -6.24
C ALA A 289 2.41 -19.28 -6.81
N ILE A 290 1.18 -19.78 -6.76
CA ILE A 290 0.83 -21.11 -7.29
C ILE A 290 0.79 -21.08 -8.82
N TYR A 291 0.21 -20.06 -9.42
CA TYR A 291 0.11 -19.91 -10.86
C TYR A 291 1.44 -19.49 -11.51
N GLY A 292 2.33 -18.85 -10.76
CA GLY A 292 3.66 -18.39 -11.19
C GLY A 292 3.68 -17.00 -11.86
N GLN A 293 2.52 -16.35 -11.98
CA GLN A 293 2.37 -14.98 -12.48
C GLN A 293 1.07 -14.35 -11.96
N TYR A 294 0.83 -13.06 -12.24
CA TYR A 294 -0.41 -12.38 -11.85
C TYR A 294 -1.64 -13.05 -12.45
N THR A 295 -2.71 -13.19 -11.66
CA THR A 295 -3.94 -13.90 -12.03
C THR A 295 -4.79 -13.12 -13.04
N SER A 296 -4.48 -11.85 -13.28
CA SER A 296 -5.06 -11.05 -14.36
C SER A 296 -4.97 -11.75 -15.73
N SER A 297 -3.91 -12.50 -16.00
CA SER A 297 -3.75 -13.26 -17.22
C SER A 297 -4.74 -14.42 -17.36
N LEU A 298 -5.24 -14.98 -16.25
CA LEU A 298 -6.35 -15.94 -16.25
C LEU A 298 -7.70 -15.25 -16.35
N PHE A 299 -7.84 -14.08 -15.74
CA PHE A 299 -9.07 -13.29 -15.78
C PHE A 299 -9.36 -12.77 -17.20
N THR A 300 -8.36 -12.23 -17.88
CA THR A 300 -8.50 -11.71 -19.24
C THR A 300 -8.37 -12.79 -20.33
N ASN A 301 -8.17 -14.06 -19.95
CA ASN A 301 -8.04 -15.18 -20.88
C ASN A 301 -9.37 -15.51 -21.57
N LEU A 302 -9.36 -15.49 -22.89
CA LEU A 302 -10.50 -15.83 -23.73
C LEU A 302 -10.39 -17.22 -24.38
N ASP A 303 -9.28 -17.96 -24.12
CA ASP A 303 -9.09 -19.31 -24.63
C ASP A 303 -9.87 -20.32 -23.77
N THR A 304 -10.99 -20.79 -24.32
CA THR A 304 -11.85 -21.77 -23.64
C THR A 304 -11.24 -23.16 -23.50
N SER A 305 -10.07 -23.41 -24.08
CA SER A 305 -9.35 -24.69 -23.93
C SER A 305 -8.48 -24.73 -22.66
N THR A 306 -8.29 -23.59 -21.99
CA THR A 306 -7.50 -23.46 -20.77
C THR A 306 -8.36 -22.96 -19.61
N ALA A 307 -7.87 -23.12 -18.37
CA ALA A 307 -8.56 -22.61 -17.20
C ALA A 307 -8.67 -21.07 -17.25
N ARG A 308 -9.82 -20.56 -16.77
CA ARG A 308 -10.11 -19.13 -16.69
C ARG A 308 -10.56 -18.76 -15.27
N CYS A 309 -10.22 -17.54 -14.82
CA CYS A 309 -10.84 -16.90 -13.67
C CYS A 309 -11.97 -15.99 -14.15
N TYR A 310 -13.07 -15.96 -13.43
CA TYR A 310 -14.22 -15.09 -13.69
C TYR A 310 -14.24 -13.87 -12.78
N PHE A 311 -13.47 -13.93 -11.71
CA PHE A 311 -13.17 -12.77 -10.88
C PHE A 311 -11.79 -12.92 -10.25
N CYS A 312 -11.16 -11.81 -9.93
CA CYS A 312 -9.86 -11.83 -9.29
C CYS A 312 -9.71 -10.65 -8.32
N ILE A 313 -8.88 -10.84 -7.30
CA ILE A 313 -8.52 -9.80 -6.35
C ILE A 313 -7.06 -9.42 -6.60
N GLY A 314 -6.86 -8.13 -6.81
CA GLY A 314 -5.56 -7.56 -7.08
C GLY A 314 -5.52 -6.07 -6.77
N SER A 315 -4.36 -5.46 -6.96
CA SER A 315 -4.16 -4.04 -6.70
C SER A 315 -5.06 -3.16 -7.58
N SER A 316 -5.64 -2.10 -7.00
CA SER A 316 -6.34 -1.06 -7.75
C SER A 316 -5.44 -0.39 -8.80
N ALA A 317 -4.14 -0.30 -8.53
CA ALA A 317 -3.14 0.19 -9.49
C ALA A 317 -2.81 -0.81 -10.61
N GLY A 318 -3.37 -2.01 -10.58
CA GLY A 318 -3.24 -3.02 -11.62
C GLY A 318 -4.38 -3.02 -12.64
N ALA A 319 -5.31 -2.08 -12.58
CA ALA A 319 -6.55 -2.07 -13.34
C ALA A 319 -6.35 -2.20 -14.87
N SER A 320 -5.34 -1.56 -15.42
CA SER A 320 -5.03 -1.66 -16.86
C SER A 320 -4.67 -3.08 -17.33
N ASN A 321 -4.22 -3.96 -16.41
CA ASN A 321 -3.94 -5.37 -16.71
C ASN A 321 -5.19 -6.26 -16.64
N GLN A 322 -6.33 -5.71 -16.21
CA GLN A 322 -7.59 -6.43 -16.04
C GLN A 322 -8.54 -6.22 -17.23
N VAL A 323 -8.10 -5.51 -18.26
CA VAL A 323 -8.89 -5.22 -19.47
C VAL A 323 -8.70 -6.36 -20.47
N PRO A 324 -9.78 -7.07 -20.89
CA PRO A 324 -9.68 -8.13 -21.89
C PRO A 324 -9.41 -7.55 -23.28
N LEU A 325 -8.72 -8.34 -24.13
CA LEU A 325 -8.46 -7.92 -25.51
C LEU A 325 -9.77 -7.76 -26.29
N GLY A 326 -9.88 -6.64 -27.01
CA GLY A 326 -11.01 -6.36 -27.89
C GLY A 326 -12.34 -6.20 -27.15
N GLU A 327 -12.30 -5.76 -25.90
CA GLU A 327 -13.50 -5.49 -25.10
C GLU A 327 -14.46 -6.69 -25.04
N ALA A 328 -13.89 -7.90 -24.91
CA ALA A 328 -14.63 -9.15 -25.00
C ALA A 328 -15.70 -9.32 -23.91
N PHE A 329 -15.57 -8.63 -22.79
CA PHE A 329 -16.56 -8.52 -21.73
C PHE A 329 -16.39 -7.19 -20.97
N GLU A 330 -17.45 -6.73 -20.32
CA GLU A 330 -17.41 -5.57 -19.43
C GLU A 330 -16.77 -5.95 -18.10
N VAL A 331 -15.78 -5.18 -17.67
CA VAL A 331 -15.13 -5.36 -16.37
C VAL A 331 -15.94 -4.67 -15.28
N GLY A 332 -16.47 -5.43 -14.35
CA GLY A 332 -17.02 -4.91 -13.10
C GLY A 332 -15.94 -4.85 -12.04
N ILE A 333 -16.06 -3.88 -11.12
CA ILE A 333 -15.15 -3.77 -9.97
C ILE A 333 -16.00 -3.57 -8.70
N ALA A 334 -15.62 -4.24 -7.64
CA ALA A 334 -16.29 -4.16 -6.34
C ALA A 334 -15.27 -4.12 -5.20
N PRO A 335 -15.67 -3.65 -4.01
CA PRO A 335 -14.88 -3.84 -2.80
C PRO A 335 -14.54 -5.32 -2.58
N ILE A 336 -13.41 -5.59 -1.93
CA ILE A 336 -13.06 -6.97 -1.59
C ILE A 336 -14.09 -7.55 -0.61
N PRO A 337 -14.39 -8.85 -0.69
CA PRO A 337 -15.28 -9.49 0.27
C PRO A 337 -14.78 -9.36 1.71
N GLN A 338 -15.70 -9.28 2.66
CA GLN A 338 -15.39 -9.12 4.07
C GLN A 338 -15.77 -10.40 4.86
N VAL A 339 -15.16 -10.59 6.02
CA VAL A 339 -15.63 -11.61 7.00
C VAL A 339 -16.79 -11.05 7.81
N ASP A 340 -16.61 -9.81 8.30
CA ASP A 340 -17.61 -9.06 9.07
C ASP A 340 -17.51 -7.57 8.69
N ALA A 341 -18.32 -7.17 7.72
CA ALA A 341 -18.33 -5.80 7.22
C ALA A 341 -18.85 -4.76 8.24
N GLU A 342 -19.54 -5.20 9.30
CA GLU A 342 -20.10 -4.29 10.29
C GLU A 342 -19.11 -3.97 11.42
N ASN A 343 -18.33 -4.97 11.86
CA ASN A 343 -17.48 -4.81 13.03
C ASN A 343 -15.98 -4.65 12.71
N ASN A 344 -15.48 -5.39 11.73
CA ASN A 344 -14.05 -5.40 11.37
C ASN A 344 -13.83 -5.32 9.85
N PRO A 345 -14.35 -4.30 9.15
CA PRO A 345 -14.05 -4.16 7.74
C PRO A 345 -12.59 -3.79 7.55
N ALA A 346 -11.88 -4.56 6.72
CA ALA A 346 -10.48 -4.29 6.46
C ALA A 346 -10.08 -4.63 5.02
N VAL A 347 -9.19 -3.81 4.48
CA VAL A 347 -8.45 -4.05 3.25
C VAL A 347 -7.04 -3.49 3.41
N ILE A 348 -6.05 -4.20 2.90
CA ILE A 348 -4.67 -3.79 3.04
C ILE A 348 -4.40 -2.50 2.26
N SER A 349 -3.75 -1.53 2.92
CA SER A 349 -3.15 -0.35 2.27
C SER A 349 -1.86 -0.75 1.57
N GLN A 350 -1.69 -0.33 0.33
CA GLN A 350 -0.53 -0.59 -0.52
C GLN A 350 -0.04 0.69 -1.17
N GLY A 351 1.03 0.58 -1.95
CA GLY A 351 1.63 1.68 -2.68
C GLY A 351 2.86 2.24 -1.97
N PRO A 352 3.80 2.80 -2.75
CA PRO A 352 5.10 3.17 -2.23
C PRO A 352 5.07 4.43 -1.38
N ASN A 353 5.87 4.39 -0.33
CA ASN A 353 6.47 5.55 0.28
C ASN A 353 7.84 5.80 -0.37
N ILE A 354 8.42 6.96 -0.10
CA ILE A 354 9.82 7.27 -0.42
C ILE A 354 10.57 7.54 0.88
N CYS A 355 11.70 6.87 1.05
CA CYS A 355 12.70 7.17 2.09
C CYS A 355 13.95 7.81 1.50
N ILE A 356 14.68 8.56 2.33
CA ILE A 356 15.96 9.18 2.01
C ILE A 356 17.04 8.48 2.82
N PHE A 357 18.18 8.20 2.19
CA PHE A 357 19.33 7.58 2.85
C PHE A 357 20.36 8.62 3.27
N LYS A 358 21.02 8.34 4.39
CA LYS A 358 22.09 9.19 4.90
C LYS A 358 23.24 9.31 3.88
N ASN A 359 23.64 10.52 3.60
CA ASN A 359 24.78 10.84 2.76
C ASN A 359 25.85 11.63 3.54
N LYS A 360 27.11 11.52 3.12
CA LYS A 360 28.23 12.28 3.72
C LYS A 360 28.12 13.75 3.39
N ASP A 361 27.50 14.08 2.26
CA ASP A 361 27.23 15.45 1.83
C ASP A 361 25.77 15.81 2.21
N PRO A 362 25.58 16.73 3.17
CA PRO A 362 24.24 17.16 3.57
C PRO A 362 23.47 17.87 2.46
N GLN A 363 24.14 18.34 1.40
CA GLN A 363 23.48 18.94 0.24
C GLN A 363 22.73 17.88 -0.59
N VAL A 364 23.23 16.64 -0.64
CA VAL A 364 22.55 15.51 -1.27
C VAL A 364 21.27 15.15 -0.51
N GLU A 365 21.34 15.00 0.82
CA GLU A 365 20.13 14.76 1.64
C GLU A 365 19.10 15.88 1.45
N MET A 366 19.57 17.13 1.41
CA MET A 366 18.72 18.30 1.20
C MET A 366 18.07 18.31 -0.20
N ALA A 367 18.80 17.98 -1.23
CA ALA A 367 18.29 17.89 -2.60
C ALA A 367 17.23 16.75 -2.71
N CYS A 368 17.46 15.61 -2.08
CA CYS A 368 16.47 14.52 -1.99
C CYS A 368 15.19 14.98 -1.27
N TRP A 369 15.34 15.72 -0.16
CA TRP A 369 14.19 16.28 0.55
C TRP A 369 13.37 17.25 -0.32
N LEU A 370 14.04 18.16 -1.05
CA LEU A 370 13.36 19.11 -1.93
C LEU A 370 12.59 18.40 -3.05
N LEU A 371 13.16 17.32 -3.62
CA LEU A 371 12.46 16.50 -4.60
C LEU A 371 11.26 15.76 -3.95
N LEU A 372 11.46 15.14 -2.80
CA LEU A 372 10.39 14.43 -2.09
C LEU A 372 9.25 15.37 -1.73
N ARG A 373 9.56 16.57 -1.20
CA ARG A 373 8.57 17.61 -0.93
C ARG A 373 7.79 17.99 -2.19
N PHE A 374 8.47 18.20 -3.31
CA PHE A 374 7.82 18.51 -4.59
C PHE A 374 6.86 17.39 -5.02
N LEU A 375 7.32 16.15 -5.04
CA LEU A 375 6.53 15.01 -5.49
C LEU A 375 5.27 14.79 -4.65
N THR A 376 5.34 15.09 -3.35
CA THR A 376 4.23 14.88 -2.41
C THR A 376 3.28 16.07 -2.29
N THR A 377 3.63 17.26 -2.81
CA THR A 377 2.78 18.45 -2.75
C THR A 377 2.38 19.01 -4.12
N SER A 378 2.93 18.50 -5.21
CA SER A 378 2.55 18.93 -6.56
C SER A 378 1.22 18.30 -6.96
N ILE A 379 0.15 19.09 -6.97
CA ILE A 379 -1.18 18.66 -7.43
C ILE A 379 -1.11 18.11 -8.86
N ASN A 380 -0.35 18.76 -9.74
CA ASN A 380 -0.20 18.33 -11.12
C ASN A 380 0.47 16.94 -11.25
N PHE A 381 1.56 16.73 -10.49
CA PHE A 381 2.24 15.43 -10.48
C PHE A 381 1.31 14.35 -9.90
N GLN A 382 0.72 14.61 -8.74
CA GLN A 382 -0.15 13.66 -8.06
C GLN A 382 -1.37 13.28 -8.90
N ALA A 383 -2.02 14.26 -9.57
CA ALA A 383 -3.15 14.01 -10.45
C ALA A 383 -2.76 13.17 -11.66
N GLU A 384 -1.74 13.60 -12.42
CA GLU A 384 -1.33 12.91 -13.65
C GLU A 384 -0.80 11.49 -13.37
N PHE A 385 0.02 11.35 -12.33
CA PHE A 385 0.56 10.06 -11.91
C PHE A 385 -0.55 9.10 -11.50
N SER A 386 -1.54 9.58 -10.72
CA SER A 386 -2.68 8.77 -10.28
C SER A 386 -3.57 8.33 -11.44
N MET A 387 -3.92 9.23 -12.36
CA MET A 387 -4.72 8.90 -13.54
C MET A 387 -4.06 7.83 -14.41
N GLN A 388 -2.74 7.91 -14.59
CA GLN A 388 -2.02 6.96 -15.44
C GLN A 388 -1.73 5.62 -14.77
N SER A 389 -1.59 5.60 -13.45
CA SER A 389 -1.19 4.41 -12.69
C SER A 389 -2.33 3.66 -12.05
N GLY A 390 -3.47 4.31 -11.79
CA GLY A 390 -4.54 3.78 -10.95
C GLY A 390 -4.23 3.81 -9.44
N TYR A 391 -3.10 4.39 -9.04
CA TYR A 391 -2.86 4.74 -7.64
C TYR A 391 -3.75 5.91 -7.23
N THR A 392 -4.10 5.98 -5.95
CA THR A 392 -4.75 7.15 -5.37
C THR A 392 -3.72 8.22 -4.98
N PRO A 393 -4.01 9.51 -5.17
CA PRO A 393 -3.15 10.59 -4.71
C PRO A 393 -3.06 10.61 -3.18
N VAL A 394 -1.98 11.18 -2.66
CA VAL A 394 -1.72 11.20 -1.21
C VAL A 394 -2.14 12.50 -0.53
N ILE A 395 -2.60 13.49 -1.30
CA ILE A 395 -3.10 14.79 -0.81
C ILE A 395 -4.53 15.03 -1.26
N GLU A 396 -5.36 15.55 -0.35
CA GLU A 396 -6.80 15.75 -0.57
C GLU A 396 -7.11 16.81 -1.64
N SER A 397 -6.26 17.83 -1.76
CA SER A 397 -6.45 18.90 -2.76
C SER A 397 -6.48 18.43 -4.22
N VAL A 398 -5.94 17.24 -4.51
CA VAL A 398 -6.03 16.63 -5.86
C VAL A 398 -7.46 16.29 -6.23
N PHE A 399 -8.30 15.93 -5.27
CA PHE A 399 -9.72 15.62 -5.53
C PHE A 399 -10.55 16.85 -5.91
N ASP A 400 -10.06 18.07 -5.61
CA ASP A 400 -10.64 19.33 -6.07
C ASP A 400 -10.08 19.78 -7.45
N ASN A 401 -9.07 19.06 -8.00
CA ASN A 401 -8.54 19.33 -9.34
C ASN A 401 -9.55 18.90 -10.42
N GLU A 402 -9.90 19.81 -11.33
CA GLU A 402 -10.93 19.57 -12.34
C GLU A 402 -10.61 18.38 -13.25
N ILE A 403 -9.34 18.26 -13.68
CA ILE A 403 -8.91 17.16 -14.59
C ILE A 403 -9.01 15.81 -13.88
N TYR A 404 -8.60 15.73 -12.61
CA TYR A 404 -8.69 14.49 -11.83
C TYR A 404 -10.14 14.13 -11.50
N PHE A 405 -10.97 15.14 -11.22
CA PHE A 405 -12.40 14.94 -11.01
C PHE A 405 -13.08 14.38 -12.28
N ASP A 406 -12.81 14.97 -13.44
CA ASP A 406 -13.35 14.50 -14.73
C ASP A 406 -12.89 13.06 -15.04
N PHE A 407 -11.65 12.71 -14.69
CA PHE A 407 -11.16 11.34 -14.79
C PHE A 407 -11.99 10.37 -13.93
N LEU A 408 -12.27 10.70 -12.67
CA LEU A 408 -13.09 9.85 -11.80
C LEU A 408 -14.54 9.71 -12.30
N GLU A 409 -15.11 10.79 -12.86
CA GLU A 409 -16.46 10.75 -13.46
C GLU A 409 -16.52 9.95 -14.78
N SER A 410 -15.38 9.74 -15.45
CA SER A 410 -15.28 8.96 -16.69
C SER A 410 -15.18 7.44 -16.45
N ALA A 411 -15.40 6.97 -15.21
CA ALA A 411 -15.32 5.56 -14.85
C ALA A 411 -16.27 4.69 -15.69
N ASP A 412 -15.72 3.69 -16.37
CA ASP A 412 -16.45 2.77 -17.24
C ASP A 412 -15.76 1.40 -17.28
N GLY A 413 -16.54 0.34 -17.42
CA GLY A 413 -16.06 -1.05 -17.44
C GLY A 413 -15.39 -1.48 -18.76
N TYR A 414 -15.48 -0.67 -19.79
CA TYR A 414 -14.81 -0.86 -21.08
C TYR A 414 -13.74 0.21 -21.31
N ASP A 415 -14.14 1.48 -21.29
CA ASP A 415 -13.32 2.60 -21.73
C ASP A 415 -12.35 3.10 -20.67
N ASN A 416 -12.72 3.03 -19.39
CA ASN A 416 -11.90 3.57 -18.30
C ASN A 416 -11.97 2.73 -17.00
N VAL A 417 -11.49 1.50 -17.08
CA VAL A 417 -11.38 0.56 -15.95
C VAL A 417 -10.49 1.11 -14.82
N THR A 418 -9.50 1.94 -15.16
CA THR A 418 -8.61 2.56 -14.17
C THR A 418 -9.38 3.54 -13.27
N ALA A 419 -10.20 4.42 -13.84
CA ALA A 419 -11.05 5.32 -13.05
C ALA A 419 -12.07 4.55 -12.20
N LEU A 420 -12.67 3.48 -12.78
CA LEU A 420 -13.60 2.63 -12.05
C LEU A 420 -12.92 1.96 -10.85
N SER A 421 -11.70 1.45 -11.02
CA SER A 421 -10.91 0.84 -9.95
C SER A 421 -10.55 1.85 -8.85
N THR A 422 -10.12 3.05 -9.25
CA THR A 422 -9.82 4.12 -8.31
C THR A 422 -11.04 4.51 -7.48
N ASN A 423 -12.21 4.64 -8.11
CA ASN A 423 -13.46 4.94 -7.41
C ASN A 423 -13.81 3.87 -6.35
N VAL A 424 -13.62 2.58 -6.68
CA VAL A 424 -13.88 1.49 -5.73
C VAL A 424 -12.85 1.48 -4.61
N ALA A 425 -11.57 1.70 -4.90
CA ALA A 425 -10.53 1.82 -3.88
C ALA A 425 -10.85 2.96 -2.89
N LEU A 426 -11.29 4.12 -3.37
CA LEU A 426 -11.71 5.24 -2.54
C LEU A 426 -12.94 4.93 -1.67
N GLN A 427 -13.87 4.08 -2.14
CA GLN A 427 -15.01 3.63 -1.32
C GLN A 427 -14.55 2.81 -0.11
N GLN A 428 -13.42 2.10 -0.22
CA GLN A 428 -12.83 1.28 0.84
C GLN A 428 -11.86 2.06 1.75
N ALA A 429 -11.66 3.36 1.54
CA ALA A 429 -10.61 4.12 2.24
C ALA A 429 -10.70 4.03 3.78
N ASN A 430 -11.92 3.95 4.33
CA ASN A 430 -12.13 3.77 5.77
C ASN A 430 -11.79 2.35 6.30
N TRP A 431 -11.51 1.41 5.41
CA TRP A 431 -11.14 0.03 5.73
C TRP A 431 -9.64 -0.21 5.60
N TYR A 432 -8.88 0.82 5.21
CA TYR A 432 -7.44 0.67 4.98
C TYR A 432 -6.71 0.30 6.27
N TYR A 433 -5.91 -0.73 6.15
CA TYR A 433 -5.09 -1.28 7.22
C TYR A 433 -3.64 -1.41 6.76
N THR A 434 -2.71 -1.07 7.65
CA THR A 434 -1.27 -1.28 7.46
C THR A 434 -0.74 -2.09 8.63
N SER A 435 -0.05 -3.19 8.35
CA SER A 435 0.54 -4.02 9.41
C SER A 435 1.69 -3.30 10.11
N PRO A 436 1.91 -3.57 11.42
CA PRO A 436 3.00 -2.95 12.18
C PRO A 436 4.37 -3.15 11.52
N ALA A 437 5.18 -2.09 11.46
CA ALA A 437 6.54 -2.12 10.94
C ALA A 437 7.56 -2.31 12.06
N PHE A 438 8.40 -3.32 11.94
CA PHE A 438 9.51 -3.63 12.86
C PHE A 438 10.57 -4.46 12.13
N VAL A 439 11.75 -4.60 12.72
CA VAL A 439 12.80 -5.47 12.16
C VAL A 439 12.32 -6.91 12.14
N GLY A 440 12.05 -7.45 10.95
CA GLY A 440 11.46 -8.79 10.75
C GLY A 440 10.04 -8.78 10.19
N SER A 441 9.36 -7.62 10.06
CA SER A 441 8.00 -7.56 9.51
C SER A 441 7.94 -7.94 8.03
N ALA A 442 8.94 -7.57 7.22
CA ALA A 442 9.05 -8.02 5.82
C ALA A 442 9.19 -9.54 5.75
N ALA A 443 10.07 -10.13 6.57
CA ALA A 443 10.23 -11.58 6.65
C ALA A 443 8.93 -12.29 7.12
N ALA A 444 8.21 -11.70 8.09
CA ALA A 444 6.92 -12.25 8.54
C ALA A 444 5.91 -12.31 7.39
N ARG A 445 5.85 -11.26 6.57
CA ARG A 445 5.00 -11.17 5.38
C ARG A 445 5.33 -12.27 4.36
N GLU A 446 6.61 -12.48 4.08
CA GLU A 446 7.06 -13.56 3.20
C GLU A 446 6.69 -14.94 3.74
N GLN A 447 6.94 -15.15 5.05
CA GLN A 447 6.66 -16.45 5.69
C GLN A 447 5.17 -16.81 5.67
N VAL A 448 4.24 -15.87 5.88
CA VAL A 448 2.80 -16.21 5.84
C VAL A 448 2.31 -16.46 4.41
N GLY A 449 2.88 -15.81 3.40
CA GLY A 449 2.64 -16.15 1.99
C GLY A 449 3.10 -17.56 1.64
N GLY A 450 4.33 -17.90 2.02
CA GLY A 450 4.90 -19.25 1.85
C GLY A 450 4.14 -20.32 2.63
N LEU A 451 3.68 -20.01 3.83
CA LEU A 451 2.83 -20.88 4.64
C LEU A 451 1.55 -21.24 3.89
N MET A 452 0.81 -20.24 3.38
CA MET A 452 -0.42 -20.49 2.63
C MET A 452 -0.16 -21.35 1.39
N THR A 453 0.86 -21.00 0.61
CA THR A 453 1.24 -21.75 -0.61
C THR A 453 1.56 -23.20 -0.29
N SER A 454 2.38 -23.47 0.73
CA SER A 454 2.76 -24.83 1.11
C SER A 454 1.57 -25.68 1.59
N VAL A 455 0.64 -25.09 2.33
CA VAL A 455 -0.60 -25.76 2.74
C VAL A 455 -1.49 -26.07 1.55
N PHE A 456 -1.69 -25.11 0.64
CA PHE A 456 -2.55 -25.30 -0.52
C PHE A 456 -2.01 -26.40 -1.45
N LEU A 457 -0.72 -26.41 -1.73
CA LEU A 457 -0.09 -27.44 -2.54
C LEU A 457 -0.02 -28.83 -1.86
N GLY A 458 -0.21 -28.88 -0.54
CA GLY A 458 -0.12 -30.11 0.24
C GLY A 458 1.30 -30.50 0.62
N ASP A 459 2.26 -29.57 0.49
CA ASP A 459 3.66 -29.80 0.86
C ASP A 459 3.84 -29.83 2.39
N ALA A 460 2.94 -29.19 3.14
CA ALA A 460 2.91 -29.21 4.60
C ALA A 460 1.48 -29.30 5.12
N THR A 461 1.33 -29.91 6.30
CA THR A 461 0.09 -29.76 7.09
C THR A 461 0.01 -28.36 7.66
N ILE A 462 -1.19 -27.90 8.05
CA ILE A 462 -1.38 -26.59 8.69
C ILE A 462 -0.47 -26.45 9.92
N ASP A 463 -0.42 -27.45 10.79
CA ASP A 463 0.45 -27.44 11.96
C ASP A 463 1.93 -27.29 11.64
N GLN A 464 2.40 -28.01 10.62
CA GLN A 464 3.79 -27.92 10.17
C GLN A 464 4.11 -26.57 9.57
N ALA A 465 3.22 -26.02 8.72
CA ALA A 465 3.43 -24.76 8.04
C ALA A 465 3.51 -23.58 9.03
N PHE A 466 2.57 -23.49 9.97
CA PHE A 466 2.58 -22.43 11.01
C PHE A 466 3.81 -22.54 11.91
N LYS A 467 4.12 -23.76 12.39
CA LYS A 467 5.30 -24.01 13.22
C LYS A 467 6.59 -23.60 12.50
N THR A 468 6.77 -24.03 11.25
CA THR A 468 7.97 -23.75 10.45
C THR A 468 8.11 -22.24 10.21
N ALA A 469 7.03 -21.53 9.89
CA ALA A 469 7.06 -20.09 9.68
C ALA A 469 7.52 -19.33 10.93
N VAL A 470 6.96 -19.66 12.11
CA VAL A 470 7.36 -19.02 13.38
C VAL A 470 8.80 -19.37 13.76
N GLU A 471 9.22 -20.65 13.62
CA GLU A 471 10.59 -21.07 13.93
C GLU A 471 11.61 -20.40 13.02
N SER A 472 11.32 -20.25 11.73
CA SER A 472 12.18 -19.56 10.76
C SER A 472 12.38 -18.08 11.12
N LEU A 473 11.32 -17.40 11.54
CA LEU A 473 11.37 -15.99 11.95
C LEU A 473 12.14 -15.77 13.26
N ARG A 474 11.99 -16.68 14.22
CA ARG A 474 12.72 -16.60 15.51
C ARG A 474 14.21 -16.93 15.40
N ALA A 475 14.63 -17.57 14.30
CA ALA A 475 16.03 -17.92 14.05
C ALA A 475 16.83 -16.79 13.37
N GLN A 476 16.17 -15.73 12.87
CA GLN A 476 16.78 -14.54 12.25
C GLN A 476 17.15 -13.49 13.31
#